data_c7382a08e6a40361eec92f8d9d00a034
#
_entry.id   c7382a08e6a40361eec92f8d9d00a034
#
_cell.length_a   1.000
_cell.length_b   1.000
_cell.length_c   1.000
_cell.angle_alpha   90.00
_cell.angle_beta   90.00
_cell.angle_gamma   90.00
#
_symmetry.space_group_name_H-M   'P 1'
#
loop_
_entity.id
_entity.type
_entity.pdbx_description
1 polymer ?
#
loop_
_entity_poly.entity_id
_entity_poly.type
_entity_poly.pdbx_seq_one_letter_code
_entity_poly.pdbx_strand_id
1 'polypeptide(L)'
;MKLDKKQAIARRNLQLGGAVLGSNNTQFTALNTNKNIWWFDLPLGRLAVGQYEWVHLLLHTPGTDELLHLKVTTVFLRDHMEGLVVRNRGKRKSTVSLELSADKDSFLKDVRPDGANLSFAGFLQP
;
A
#
# COMPACT_ATOMS: atom_id res chain seq x y z
N MET A 1 -11.46 -16.56 -1.08
CA MET A 1 -11.34 -16.21 -2.50
C MET A 1 -10.07 -15.43 -2.75
N LYS A 2 -9.34 -15.75 -3.81
CA LYS A 2 -8.13 -15.00 -4.18
C LYS A 2 -8.44 -13.99 -5.27
N LEU A 3 -8.02 -12.75 -5.06
CA LEU A 3 -8.06 -11.72 -6.09
C LEU A 3 -6.64 -11.49 -6.62
N ASP A 4 -6.53 -11.11 -7.88
CA ASP A 4 -5.31 -10.52 -8.40
C ASP A 4 -5.46 -9.00 -8.47
N LYS A 5 -4.39 -8.31 -8.84
CA LYS A 5 -4.36 -6.84 -8.91
C LYS A 5 -5.44 -6.29 -9.86
N LYS A 6 -5.58 -6.90 -11.03
CA LYS A 6 -6.55 -6.46 -12.03
C LYS A 6 -7.99 -6.58 -11.54
N GLN A 7 -8.30 -7.71 -10.89
CA GLN A 7 -9.63 -7.94 -10.31
C GLN A 7 -9.93 -6.98 -9.16
N ALA A 8 -8.94 -6.72 -8.30
CA ALA A 8 -9.09 -5.80 -7.18
C ALA A 8 -9.35 -4.37 -7.66
N ILE A 9 -8.60 -3.92 -8.67
CA ILE A 9 -8.80 -2.61 -9.28
C ILE A 9 -10.22 -2.50 -9.86
N ALA A 10 -10.65 -3.51 -10.61
CA ALA A 10 -11.99 -3.51 -11.22
C ALA A 10 -13.09 -3.44 -10.16
N ARG A 11 -12.95 -4.23 -9.09
CA ARG A 11 -13.92 -4.23 -7.98
C ARG A 11 -14.00 -2.86 -7.33
N ARG A 12 -12.84 -2.28 -7.00
CA ARG A 12 -12.82 -0.99 -6.32
C ARG A 12 -13.33 0.15 -7.19
N ASN A 13 -12.97 0.15 -8.47
CA ASN A 13 -13.47 1.15 -9.41
C ASN A 13 -14.99 1.09 -9.53
N LEU A 14 -15.57 -0.12 -9.53
CA LEU A 14 -17.01 -0.27 -9.54
C LEU A 14 -17.66 0.36 -8.31
N GLN A 15 -17.07 0.16 -7.12
CA GLN A 15 -17.55 0.76 -5.88
C GLN A 15 -17.43 2.28 -5.89
N LEU A 16 -16.39 2.81 -6.53
CA LEU A 16 -16.14 4.26 -6.62
C LEU A 16 -16.95 4.93 -7.73
N GLY A 17 -17.55 4.15 -8.62
CA GLY A 17 -18.37 4.68 -9.71
C GLY A 17 -17.58 5.21 -10.89
N GLY A 18 -16.30 4.83 -11.05
CA GLY A 18 -15.49 5.31 -12.17
C GLY A 18 -14.11 4.69 -12.21
N ALA A 19 -13.35 4.98 -13.26
CA ALA A 19 -12.01 4.45 -13.48
C ALA A 19 -10.95 5.28 -12.74
N VAL A 20 -11.05 5.33 -11.41
CA VAL A 20 -10.14 6.10 -10.55
C VAL A 20 -8.79 5.42 -10.40
N LEU A 21 -8.80 4.08 -10.26
CA LEU A 21 -7.58 3.29 -10.04
C LEU A 21 -7.11 2.69 -11.37
N GLY A 22 -5.79 2.70 -11.57
CA GLY A 22 -5.17 2.06 -12.72
C GLY A 22 -3.90 1.34 -12.28
N SER A 23 -3.33 0.49 -13.16
CA SER A 23 -2.16 -0.30 -12.80
C SER A 23 -0.94 0.55 -12.46
N ASN A 24 -0.85 1.78 -12.98
CA ASN A 24 0.29 2.66 -12.75
C ASN A 24 0.25 3.40 -11.41
N ASN A 25 -0.95 3.61 -10.84
CA ASN A 25 -1.11 4.35 -9.59
C ASN A 25 -1.55 3.47 -8.42
N THR A 26 -1.64 2.16 -8.61
CA THR A 26 -2.20 1.23 -7.62
C THR A 26 -1.24 0.07 -7.38
N GLN A 27 -1.12 -0.31 -6.10
CA GLN A 27 -0.47 -1.54 -5.68
C GLN A 27 -1.49 -2.42 -4.98
N PHE A 28 -1.32 -3.73 -5.08
CA PHE A 28 -2.24 -4.71 -4.51
C PHE A 28 -1.47 -5.78 -3.75
N THR A 29 -2.00 -6.21 -2.61
CA THR A 29 -1.48 -7.39 -1.93
C THR A 29 -2.60 -8.11 -1.17
N ALA A 30 -2.42 -9.42 -1.01
CA ALA A 30 -3.26 -10.24 -0.16
C ALA A 30 -2.61 -10.38 1.21
N LEU A 31 -3.43 -10.53 2.25
CA LEU A 31 -2.95 -10.70 3.62
C LEU A 31 -2.04 -11.92 3.75
N ASN A 32 -0.86 -11.72 4.32
CA ASN A 32 0.01 -12.81 4.74
C ASN A 32 -0.46 -13.27 6.12
N THR A 33 -1.15 -14.42 6.17
CA THR A 33 -1.78 -14.90 7.40
C THR A 33 -0.78 -15.36 8.47
N ASN A 34 0.44 -15.77 8.06
CA ASN A 34 1.46 -16.20 9.01
C ASN A 34 1.99 -15.04 9.84
N LYS A 35 2.16 -13.88 9.22
CA LYS A 35 2.66 -12.67 9.88
C LYS A 35 1.56 -11.67 10.22
N ASN A 36 0.37 -11.89 9.70
CA ASN A 36 -0.78 -11.00 9.84
C ASN A 36 -0.48 -9.57 9.36
N ILE A 37 0.15 -9.48 8.19
CA ILE A 37 0.52 -8.20 7.57
C ILE A 37 0.14 -8.19 6.09
N TRP A 38 -0.03 -6.97 5.55
CA TRP A 38 -0.05 -6.70 4.12
C TRP A 38 1.30 -6.12 3.73
N TRP A 39 2.03 -6.83 2.88
CA TRP A 39 3.36 -6.41 2.46
C TRP A 39 3.31 -5.73 1.08
N PHE A 40 3.93 -4.55 1.00
CA PHE A 40 4.04 -3.80 -0.25
C PHE A 40 5.48 -3.46 -0.55
N ASP A 41 5.81 -3.44 -1.84
CA ASP A 41 7.03 -2.85 -2.39
C ASP A 41 6.61 -1.76 -3.37
N LEU A 42 6.77 -0.50 -2.99
CA LEU A 42 6.38 0.63 -3.83
C LEU A 42 7.59 1.09 -4.64
N PRO A 43 7.50 1.09 -5.99
CA PRO A 43 8.60 1.60 -6.82
C PRO A 43 8.94 3.04 -6.43
N LEU A 44 10.21 3.29 -6.10
CA LEU A 44 10.65 4.60 -5.62
C LEU A 44 10.40 5.70 -6.66
N GLY A 45 10.52 5.37 -7.94
CA GLY A 45 10.27 6.32 -9.01
C GLY A 45 8.86 6.88 -9.04
N ARG A 46 7.87 6.15 -8.52
CA ARG A 46 6.49 6.63 -8.44
C ARG A 46 6.29 7.68 -7.36
N LEU A 47 7.22 7.78 -6.42
CA LEU A 47 7.15 8.74 -5.32
C LEU A 47 7.85 10.06 -5.65
N ALA A 48 8.52 10.14 -6.79
CA ALA A 48 9.24 11.34 -7.21
C ALA A 48 8.30 12.53 -7.42
N VAL A 49 8.80 13.71 -7.13
CA VAL A 49 8.05 14.96 -7.32
C VAL A 49 7.61 15.06 -8.78
N GLY A 50 6.33 15.39 -9.00
CA GLY A 50 5.78 15.58 -10.33
C GLY A 50 5.32 14.33 -11.06
N GLN A 51 5.49 13.13 -10.46
CA GLN A 51 5.03 11.89 -11.08
C GLN A 51 3.59 11.58 -10.72
N TYR A 52 3.31 11.26 -9.46
CA TYR A 52 1.97 10.95 -8.99
C TYR A 52 1.70 11.71 -7.69
N GLU A 53 0.49 12.23 -7.55
CA GLU A 53 0.06 12.87 -6.30
C GLU A 53 -0.32 11.84 -5.25
N TRP A 54 -0.87 10.70 -5.69
CA TRP A 54 -1.38 9.64 -4.83
C TRP A 54 -0.82 8.29 -5.25
N VAL A 55 -0.67 7.40 -4.28
CA VAL A 55 -0.48 5.97 -4.51
C VAL A 55 -1.65 5.27 -3.84
N HIS A 56 -2.36 4.44 -4.60
CA HIS A 56 -3.48 3.66 -4.07
C HIS A 56 -2.98 2.29 -3.66
N LEU A 57 -3.29 1.88 -2.43
CA LEU A 57 -2.95 0.56 -1.92
C LEU A 57 -4.24 -0.22 -1.70
N LEU A 58 -4.35 -1.39 -2.30
CA LEU A 58 -5.48 -2.30 -2.12
C LEU A 58 -5.02 -3.49 -1.29
N LEU A 59 -5.71 -3.72 -0.18
CA LEU A 59 -5.37 -4.72 0.82
C LEU A 59 -6.52 -5.73 0.90
N HIS A 60 -6.26 -6.95 0.46
CA HIS A 60 -7.28 -7.99 0.41
C HIS A 60 -7.08 -9.02 1.52
N THR A 61 -8.18 -9.39 2.18
CA THR A 61 -8.21 -10.48 3.15
C THR A 61 -8.99 -11.64 2.54
N PRO A 62 -8.29 -12.66 2.00
CA PRO A 62 -8.98 -13.74 1.27
C PRO A 62 -10.03 -14.48 2.10
N GLY A 63 -9.80 -14.66 3.40
CA GLY A 63 -10.71 -15.39 4.26
C GLY A 63 -12.08 -14.75 4.41
N THR A 64 -12.16 -13.43 4.38
CA THR A 64 -13.42 -12.68 4.50
C THR A 64 -13.83 -12.00 3.20
N ASP A 65 -12.97 -12.05 2.20
CA ASP A 65 -13.10 -11.34 0.92
C ASP A 65 -13.20 -9.81 1.10
N GLU A 66 -12.72 -9.28 2.20
CA GLU A 66 -12.68 -7.84 2.44
C GLU A 66 -11.56 -7.18 1.63
N LEU A 67 -11.85 -6.05 1.01
CA LEU A 67 -10.89 -5.26 0.26
C LEU A 67 -10.82 -3.86 0.83
N LEU A 68 -9.69 -3.51 1.42
CA LEU A 68 -9.44 -2.16 1.95
C LEU A 68 -8.71 -1.32 0.90
N HIS A 69 -8.94 -0.02 0.93
CA HIS A 69 -8.31 0.93 0.03
C HIS A 69 -7.68 2.06 0.82
N LEU A 70 -6.36 2.21 0.67
CA LEU A 70 -5.62 3.35 1.21
C LEU A 70 -5.25 4.27 0.05
N LYS A 71 -5.56 5.55 0.19
CA LYS A 71 -5.17 6.59 -0.77
C LYS A 71 -4.08 7.43 -0.10
N VAL A 72 -2.82 7.12 -0.39
CA VAL A 72 -1.67 7.69 0.31
C VAL A 72 -1.03 8.76 -0.56
N THR A 73 -0.83 9.96 0.01
CA THR A 73 -0.14 11.02 -0.73
C THR A 73 1.34 10.68 -0.89
N THR A 74 1.89 10.97 -2.07
CA THR A 74 3.33 10.78 -2.29
C THR A 74 4.15 11.77 -1.47
N VAL A 75 3.58 12.95 -1.17
CA VAL A 75 4.20 13.93 -0.26
C VAL A 75 4.43 13.31 1.12
N PHE A 76 3.43 12.62 1.68
CA PHE A 76 3.59 11.94 2.96
C PHE A 76 4.75 10.96 2.94
N LEU A 77 4.82 10.15 1.90
CA LEU A 77 5.88 9.14 1.77
C LEU A 77 7.26 9.79 1.63
N ARG A 78 7.37 10.86 0.83
CA ARG A 78 8.64 11.59 0.69
C ARG A 78 9.06 12.24 2.01
N ASP A 79 8.12 12.87 2.71
CA ASP A 79 8.42 13.58 3.95
C ASP A 79 8.83 12.65 5.10
N HIS A 80 8.40 11.39 5.05
CA HIS A 80 8.68 10.40 6.09
C HIS A 80 9.66 9.32 5.64
N MET A 81 10.41 9.57 4.57
CA MET A 81 11.30 8.57 3.97
C MET A 81 12.32 8.01 4.97
N GLU A 82 12.78 8.82 5.92
CA GLU A 82 13.72 8.37 6.95
C GLU A 82 13.12 7.32 7.89
N GLY A 83 11.80 7.32 8.05
CA GLY A 83 11.09 6.34 8.86
C GLY A 83 10.63 5.11 8.10
N LEU A 84 10.97 5.01 6.81
CA LEU A 84 10.57 3.92 5.94
C LEU A 84 11.79 3.10 5.53
N VAL A 85 11.56 1.82 5.22
CA VAL A 85 12.63 0.93 4.76
C VAL A 85 12.70 0.96 3.24
N VAL A 86 13.86 1.36 2.70
CA VAL A 86 14.09 1.38 1.25
C VAL A 86 14.98 0.19 0.89
N ARG A 87 14.49 -0.66 -0.01
CA ARG A 87 15.21 -1.83 -0.52
C ARG A 87 15.91 -1.48 -1.82
N ASN A 88 17.07 -2.09 -2.06
CA ASN A 88 17.86 -1.87 -3.27
C ASN A 88 18.21 -0.41 -3.50
N ARG A 89 18.50 0.31 -2.41
CA ARG A 89 18.82 1.74 -2.44
C ARG A 89 19.95 2.02 -3.42
N GLY A 90 19.75 3.05 -4.26
CA GLY A 90 20.72 3.44 -5.27
C GLY A 90 20.72 2.59 -6.52
N LYS A 91 19.84 1.59 -6.62
CA LYS A 91 19.71 0.72 -7.79
C LYS A 91 18.45 1.07 -8.58
N ARG A 92 18.41 0.58 -9.84
CA ARG A 92 17.32 0.85 -10.78
C ARG A 92 15.94 0.45 -10.22
N LYS A 93 15.87 -0.62 -9.44
CA LYS A 93 14.62 -1.16 -8.89
C LYS A 93 14.50 -0.90 -7.40
N SER A 94 14.88 0.29 -6.96
CA SER A 94 14.68 0.70 -5.57
C SER A 94 13.21 0.74 -5.23
N THR A 95 12.84 0.22 -4.06
CA THR A 95 11.45 0.21 -3.59
C THR A 95 11.37 0.66 -2.13
N VAL A 96 10.24 1.26 -1.78
CA VAL A 96 9.86 1.46 -0.37
C VAL A 96 9.09 0.22 0.05
N SER A 97 9.58 -0.48 1.06
CA SER A 97 8.97 -1.70 1.56
C SER A 97 8.13 -1.39 2.80
N LEU A 98 6.85 -1.79 2.75
CA LEU A 98 5.90 -1.60 3.85
C LEU A 98 5.39 -2.94 4.34
N GLU A 99 5.25 -3.10 5.66
CA GLU A 99 4.56 -4.24 6.25
C GLU A 99 3.43 -3.68 7.12
N LEU A 100 2.25 -3.52 6.53
CA LEU A 100 1.11 -2.94 7.22
C LEU A 100 0.40 -4.00 8.05
N SER A 101 0.28 -3.76 9.36
CA SER A 101 -0.26 -4.71 10.30
C SER A 101 -1.77 -4.87 10.16
N ALA A 102 -2.24 -6.11 10.23
CA ALA A 102 -3.66 -6.43 10.33
C ALA A 102 -4.08 -6.66 11.80
N ASP A 103 -3.14 -6.61 12.74
CA ASP A 103 -3.46 -6.74 14.16
C ASP A 103 -4.28 -5.55 14.64
N LYS A 104 -5.24 -5.82 15.51
CA LYS A 104 -6.16 -4.80 16.03
C LYS A 104 -5.42 -3.65 16.72
N ASP A 105 -4.38 -3.97 17.49
CA ASP A 105 -3.65 -2.98 18.29
C ASP A 105 -2.69 -2.11 17.48
N SER A 106 -2.33 -2.55 16.28
CA SER A 106 -1.39 -1.85 15.40
C SER A 106 -1.93 -1.73 13.98
N PHE A 107 -3.25 -1.72 13.84
CA PHE A 107 -3.91 -1.78 12.53
C PHE A 107 -3.41 -0.70 11.58
N LEU A 108 -2.92 -1.14 10.42
CA LEU A 108 -2.38 -0.31 9.34
C LEU A 108 -1.13 0.50 9.72
N LYS A 109 -0.44 0.12 10.79
CA LYS A 109 0.90 0.65 11.05
C LYS A 109 1.92 -0.15 10.28
N ASP A 110 2.97 0.54 9.81
CA ASP A 110 4.11 -0.12 9.19
C ASP A 110 4.98 -0.73 10.29
N VAL A 111 4.84 -2.03 10.48
CA VAL A 111 5.56 -2.77 11.55
C VAL A 111 6.86 -3.39 11.05
N ARG A 112 7.34 -2.96 9.89
CA ARG A 112 8.58 -3.47 9.36
C ARG A 112 9.73 -3.19 10.31
N PRO A 113 10.61 -4.20 10.59
CA PRO A 113 11.83 -3.96 11.37
C PRO A 113 12.65 -2.84 10.73
N ASP A 114 13.28 -2.01 11.56
CA ASP A 114 14.06 -0.84 11.17
C ASP A 114 13.25 0.34 10.64
N GLY A 115 11.92 0.22 10.55
CA GLY A 115 11.05 1.35 10.24
C GLY A 115 10.62 2.11 11.49
N ALA A 116 9.98 3.26 11.30
CA ALA A 116 9.55 4.15 12.39
C ALA A 116 8.12 3.86 12.88
N ASN A 117 7.53 2.76 12.45
CA ASN A 117 6.18 2.34 12.86
C ASN A 117 5.11 3.38 12.51
N LEU A 118 5.20 3.98 11.33
CA LEU A 118 4.27 5.00 10.86
C LEU A 118 2.87 4.42 10.66
N SER A 119 1.84 5.18 11.02
CA SER A 119 0.46 4.78 10.81
C SER A 119 -0.05 5.22 9.44
N PHE A 120 -0.71 4.31 8.73
CA PHE A 120 -1.36 4.60 7.46
C PHE A 120 -2.89 4.60 7.58
N ALA A 121 -3.41 4.44 8.81
CA ALA A 121 -4.85 4.35 9.04
C ALA A 121 -5.61 5.61 8.59
N GLY A 122 -4.98 6.78 8.65
CA GLY A 122 -5.59 8.03 8.23
C GLY A 122 -5.86 8.14 6.73
N PHE A 123 -5.30 7.23 5.93
CA PHE A 123 -5.50 7.21 4.47
C PHE A 123 -6.57 6.21 4.03
N LEU A 124 -7.19 5.52 4.97
CA LEU A 124 -8.23 4.52 4.66
C LEU A 124 -9.46 5.22 4.07
N GLN A 125 -9.92 4.70 2.94
CA GLN A 125 -11.09 5.23 2.22
C GLN A 125 -12.36 4.47 2.58
N PRO A 126 -13.51 5.16 2.59
CA PRO A 126 -14.81 4.52 2.88
C PRO A 126 -15.19 3.44 1.87
#